data_da0240b8e441216ab8e623ec900a7ee6
#
_entry.id   da0240b8e441216ab8e623ec900a7ee6
#
_cell.length_a   1.000
_cell.length_b   1.000
_cell.length_c   1.000
_cell.angle_alpha   90.00
_cell.angle_beta   90.00
_cell.angle_gamma   90.00
#
_symmetry.space_group_name_H-M   'P 1'
#
loop_
_entity.id
_entity.type
_entity.pdbx_description
1 polymer ?
#
loop_
_entity_poly.entity_id
_entity_poly.type
_entity_poly.pdbx_seq_one_letter_code
_entity_poly.pdbx_strand_id
1 'polypeptide(L)'
;MEENVKNSQIEDKPKKMTVLDADDIMDMVPKLKGHRKLVEWFIRFLELDKVNDIHVHNASTPGPQFVHGLLNDLDIKLKIDNAQVLDNLPQGAFVTVSNHHFGALDGIILINLIASRRPEYKVMVNMFLNYIWAMRPNFIAVDAMASDDPKKKAVSMAGIREVIKNVRAGKPVGFFPAGAVGKVNWHGRLKDREWQPTVIQLIEKLK
;
A
#
# COMPACT_ATOMS: atom_id res chain seq x y z
N MET A 1 -8.01 -17.03 34.86
CA MET A 1 -7.74 -15.59 34.64
C MET A 1 -7.40 -15.45 33.16
N GLU A 2 -8.42 -15.19 32.37
CA GLU A 2 -8.27 -14.96 30.93
C GLU A 2 -8.03 -13.45 30.74
N GLU A 3 -6.80 -13.10 30.42
CA GLU A 3 -6.44 -11.74 30.07
C GLU A 3 -6.92 -11.44 28.65
N ASN A 4 -7.98 -10.64 28.58
CA ASN A 4 -8.51 -10.00 27.39
C ASN A 4 -7.41 -9.15 26.72
N VAL A 5 -6.66 -9.71 25.79
CA VAL A 5 -5.88 -8.96 24.83
C VAL A 5 -6.89 -8.28 23.90
N LYS A 6 -7.31 -7.09 24.26
CA LYS A 6 -8.05 -6.20 23.36
C LYS A 6 -7.22 -6.00 22.10
N ASN A 7 -7.61 -6.76 21.07
CA ASN A 7 -7.25 -6.53 19.70
C ASN A 7 -7.46 -5.03 19.43
N SER A 8 -6.38 -4.27 19.20
CA SER A 8 -6.47 -2.91 18.72
C SER A 8 -6.93 -2.98 17.26
N GLN A 9 -8.22 -3.28 17.12
CA GLN A 9 -8.94 -3.04 15.88
C GLN A 9 -8.74 -1.55 15.59
N ILE A 10 -8.12 -1.27 14.46
CA ILE A 10 -8.31 0.02 13.80
C ILE A 10 -9.84 0.08 13.66
N GLU A 11 -10.48 0.87 14.51
CA GLU A 11 -11.92 1.08 14.47
C GLU A 11 -12.31 1.31 13.03
N ASP A 12 -13.33 0.60 12.63
CA ASP A 12 -13.96 0.74 11.30
C ASP A 12 -14.52 2.16 11.21
N LYS A 13 -13.63 3.11 10.94
CA LYS A 13 -14.03 4.50 10.72
C LYS A 13 -15.03 4.49 9.58
N PRO A 14 -16.12 5.24 9.68
CA PRO A 14 -17.16 5.27 8.66
C PRO A 14 -16.51 5.49 7.30
N LYS A 15 -16.99 4.74 6.31
CA LYS A 15 -16.53 4.65 4.92
C LYS A 15 -16.17 6.04 4.37
N LYS A 16 -14.92 6.45 4.56
CA LYS A 16 -14.45 7.75 4.16
C LYS A 16 -14.26 7.73 2.64
N MET A 17 -15.02 8.58 1.95
CA MET A 17 -14.98 8.62 0.48
C MET A 17 -13.74 9.34 -0.06
N THR A 18 -13.06 10.15 0.75
CA THR A 18 -11.84 10.86 0.38
C THR A 18 -10.58 10.09 0.81
N VAL A 19 -9.51 10.18 0.03
CA VAL A 19 -8.20 9.57 0.36
C VAL A 19 -7.56 10.33 1.52
N LEU A 20 -7.49 11.65 1.39
CA LEU A 20 -6.93 12.56 2.40
C LEU A 20 -7.76 13.83 2.46
N ASP A 21 -8.11 14.24 3.67
CA ASP A 21 -8.70 15.55 3.92
C ASP A 21 -7.82 16.37 4.88
N ALA A 22 -8.29 17.57 5.22
CA ALA A 22 -7.56 18.47 6.08
C ALA A 22 -7.36 17.90 7.49
N ASP A 23 -8.31 17.12 8.00
CA ASP A 23 -8.24 16.52 9.33
C ASP A 23 -7.18 15.43 9.37
N ASP A 24 -7.11 14.58 8.33
CA ASP A 24 -6.04 13.56 8.21
C ASP A 24 -4.66 14.19 8.21
N ILE A 25 -4.47 15.26 7.42
CA ILE A 25 -3.17 15.95 7.33
C ILE A 25 -2.80 16.58 8.66
N MET A 26 -3.76 17.17 9.36
CA MET A 26 -3.53 17.75 10.70
C MET A 26 -3.22 16.68 11.75
N ASP A 27 -3.79 15.48 11.63
CA ASP A 27 -3.46 14.36 12.51
C ASP A 27 -2.09 13.76 12.21
N MET A 28 -1.69 13.71 10.93
CA MET A 28 -0.36 13.27 10.51
C MET A 28 0.73 14.27 10.89
N VAL A 29 0.42 15.56 10.86
CA VAL A 29 1.35 16.66 11.15
C VAL A 29 0.77 17.54 12.27
N PRO A 30 0.96 17.19 13.55
CA PRO A 30 0.36 17.91 14.68
C PRO A 30 0.66 19.40 14.73
N LYS A 31 1.79 19.85 14.14
CA LYS A 31 2.17 21.27 14.02
C LYS A 31 1.20 22.08 13.15
N LEU A 32 0.41 21.42 12.31
CA LEU A 32 -0.59 22.07 11.45
C LEU A 32 -1.97 22.15 12.11
N LYS A 33 -2.14 21.59 13.33
CA LYS A 33 -3.38 21.72 14.10
C LYS A 33 -3.65 23.19 14.36
N GLY A 34 -4.86 23.63 13.99
CA GLY A 34 -5.27 25.05 14.06
C GLY A 34 -5.05 25.86 12.77
N HIS A 35 -4.37 25.33 11.77
CA HIS A 35 -4.13 25.99 10.48
C HIS A 35 -4.93 25.38 9.33
N ARG A 36 -6.19 25.01 9.56
CA ARG A 36 -7.06 24.30 8.60
C ARG A 36 -7.11 24.98 7.22
N LYS A 37 -7.28 26.30 7.17
CA LYS A 37 -7.32 27.02 5.89
C LYS A 37 -6.04 26.91 5.08
N LEU A 38 -4.88 26.85 5.75
CA LEU A 38 -3.58 26.64 5.10
C LEU A 38 -3.48 25.23 4.53
N VAL A 39 -3.96 24.23 5.29
CA VAL A 39 -3.97 22.82 4.86
C VAL A 39 -4.90 22.63 3.67
N GLU A 40 -6.11 23.20 3.70
CA GLU A 40 -7.06 23.18 2.58
C GLU A 40 -6.52 23.87 1.32
N TRP A 41 -5.81 24.98 1.49
CA TRP A 41 -5.10 25.61 0.38
C TRP A 41 -4.03 24.71 -0.20
N PHE A 42 -3.25 24.00 0.66
CA PHE A 42 -2.21 23.06 0.25
C PHE A 42 -2.78 21.85 -0.49
N ILE A 43 -3.93 21.32 -0.05
CA ILE A 43 -4.66 20.23 -0.72
C ILE A 43 -5.01 20.64 -2.15
N ARG A 44 -5.56 21.84 -2.35
CA ARG A 44 -5.89 22.35 -3.69
C ARG A 44 -4.65 22.63 -4.53
N PHE A 45 -3.61 23.21 -3.92
CA PHE A 45 -2.35 23.50 -4.63
C PHE A 45 -1.67 22.23 -5.15
N LEU A 46 -1.76 21.13 -4.41
CA LEU A 46 -1.23 19.83 -4.80
C LEU A 46 -2.22 18.99 -5.61
N GLU A 47 -3.37 19.57 -5.98
CA GLU A 47 -4.43 18.89 -6.72
C GLU A 47 -4.90 17.56 -6.08
N LEU A 48 -4.80 17.43 -4.75
CA LEU A 48 -5.27 16.26 -4.02
C LEU A 48 -6.79 16.10 -4.06
N ASP A 49 -7.52 17.16 -4.36
CA ASP A 49 -8.94 17.14 -4.69
C ASP A 49 -9.22 16.26 -5.92
N LYS A 50 -8.42 16.36 -6.98
CA LYS A 50 -8.52 15.47 -8.14
C LYS A 50 -8.29 14.00 -7.77
N VAL A 51 -7.31 13.74 -6.90
CA VAL A 51 -7.05 12.37 -6.40
C VAL A 51 -8.25 11.86 -5.60
N ASN A 52 -8.89 12.71 -4.80
CA ASN A 52 -10.10 12.37 -4.07
C ASN A 52 -11.27 12.08 -5.02
N ASP A 53 -11.45 12.88 -6.07
CA ASP A 53 -12.52 12.68 -7.06
C ASP A 53 -12.37 11.34 -7.80
N ILE A 54 -11.16 11.02 -8.26
CA ILE A 54 -10.85 9.73 -8.89
C ILE A 54 -11.10 8.57 -7.89
N HIS A 55 -10.73 8.75 -6.63
CA HIS A 55 -10.99 7.76 -5.61
C HIS A 55 -12.49 7.55 -5.39
N VAL A 56 -13.26 8.62 -5.26
CA VAL A 56 -14.74 8.56 -5.06
C VAL A 56 -15.40 7.84 -6.24
N HIS A 57 -15.00 8.15 -7.47
CA HIS A 57 -15.54 7.52 -8.68
C HIS A 57 -15.41 5.99 -8.64
N ASN A 58 -14.29 5.48 -8.17
CA ASN A 58 -14.00 4.05 -8.18
C ASN A 58 -14.25 3.34 -6.84
N ALA A 59 -14.51 4.08 -5.76
CA ALA A 59 -14.56 3.54 -4.40
C ALA A 59 -15.72 2.56 -4.13
N SER A 60 -16.74 2.52 -4.98
CA SER A 60 -17.86 1.57 -4.84
C SER A 60 -17.44 0.10 -5.00
N THR A 61 -16.30 -0.16 -5.66
CA THR A 61 -15.78 -1.49 -5.96
C THR A 61 -14.37 -1.67 -5.42
N PRO A 62 -14.19 -1.91 -4.09
CA PRO A 62 -12.87 -2.04 -3.48
C PRO A 62 -12.04 -3.20 -4.05
N GLY A 63 -10.72 -3.09 -3.91
CA GLY A 63 -9.78 -4.12 -4.34
C GLY A 63 -9.39 -4.01 -5.82
N PRO A 64 -9.27 -5.14 -6.56
CA PRO A 64 -8.79 -5.13 -7.94
C PRO A 64 -9.60 -4.26 -8.90
N GLN A 65 -10.92 -4.21 -8.73
CA GLN A 65 -11.79 -3.37 -9.57
C GLN A 65 -11.51 -1.88 -9.37
N PHE A 66 -11.28 -1.46 -8.11
CA PHE A 66 -10.87 -0.10 -7.79
C PHE A 66 -9.60 0.30 -8.55
N VAL A 67 -8.55 -0.53 -8.46
CA VAL A 67 -7.27 -0.21 -9.12
C VAL A 67 -7.37 -0.24 -10.63
N HIS A 68 -8.22 -1.10 -11.19
CA HIS A 68 -8.48 -1.12 -12.64
C HIS A 68 -9.15 0.17 -13.10
N GLY A 69 -10.19 0.63 -12.40
CA GLY A 69 -10.85 1.90 -12.68
C GLY A 69 -9.89 3.08 -12.54
N LEU A 70 -9.06 3.09 -11.48
CA LEU A 70 -8.06 4.12 -11.24
C LEU A 70 -7.04 4.22 -12.38
N LEU A 71 -6.53 3.10 -12.91
CA LEU A 71 -5.62 3.10 -14.05
C LEU A 71 -6.29 3.64 -15.32
N ASN A 72 -7.57 3.33 -15.54
CA ASN A 72 -8.34 3.84 -16.68
C ASN A 72 -8.57 5.35 -16.55
N ASP A 73 -8.97 5.85 -15.40
CA ASP A 73 -9.20 7.28 -15.15
C ASP A 73 -7.91 8.12 -15.31
N LEU A 74 -6.77 7.51 -15.02
CA LEU A 74 -5.45 8.12 -15.21
C LEU A 74 -4.89 7.92 -16.64
N ASP A 75 -5.62 7.29 -17.56
CA ASP A 75 -5.18 6.89 -18.93
C ASP A 75 -3.84 6.13 -18.93
N ILE A 76 -3.60 5.31 -17.90
CA ILE A 76 -2.38 4.51 -17.80
C ILE A 76 -2.55 3.21 -18.58
N LYS A 77 -1.80 3.09 -19.67
CA LYS A 77 -1.76 1.90 -20.52
C LYS A 77 -0.57 1.03 -20.13
N LEU A 78 -0.84 -0.23 -19.76
CA LEU A 78 0.20 -1.18 -19.40
C LEU A 78 0.65 -1.98 -20.65
N LYS A 79 1.96 -1.96 -20.91
CA LYS A 79 2.60 -2.93 -21.79
C LYS A 79 3.25 -4.00 -20.92
N ILE A 80 2.82 -5.25 -21.08
CA ILE A 80 3.25 -6.36 -20.22
C ILE A 80 4.02 -7.34 -21.09
N ASP A 81 5.32 -7.45 -20.83
CA ASP A 81 6.15 -8.47 -21.44
C ASP A 81 5.98 -9.80 -20.66
N ASN A 82 5.97 -10.92 -21.38
CA ASN A 82 5.72 -12.27 -20.82
C ASN A 82 4.38 -12.41 -20.07
N ALA A 83 3.31 -11.77 -20.57
CA ALA A 83 1.99 -11.75 -19.94
C ALA A 83 1.43 -13.15 -19.63
N GLN A 84 1.84 -14.18 -20.38
CA GLN A 84 1.45 -15.59 -20.15
C GLN A 84 1.82 -16.12 -18.76
N VAL A 85 2.79 -15.50 -18.07
CA VAL A 85 3.13 -15.85 -16.68
C VAL A 85 1.96 -15.56 -15.74
N LEU A 86 1.19 -14.51 -16.03
CA LEU A 86 0.03 -14.12 -15.22
C LEU A 86 -1.12 -15.13 -15.32
N ASP A 87 -1.22 -15.86 -16.44
CA ASP A 87 -2.25 -16.86 -16.65
C ASP A 87 -1.91 -18.20 -15.95
N ASN A 88 -0.65 -18.36 -15.56
CA ASN A 88 -0.11 -19.56 -14.93
C ASN A 88 0.36 -19.32 -13.48
N LEU A 89 -0.28 -18.39 -12.76
CA LEU A 89 0.06 -18.13 -11.34
C LEU A 89 -0.20 -19.37 -10.49
N PRO A 90 0.70 -19.70 -9.53
CA PRO A 90 0.50 -20.82 -8.62
C PRO A 90 -0.81 -20.72 -7.85
N GLN A 91 -1.49 -21.85 -7.62
CA GLN A 91 -2.72 -21.89 -6.82
C GLN A 91 -2.45 -21.74 -5.31
N GLY A 92 -1.27 -22.15 -4.85
CA GLY A 92 -0.83 -21.97 -3.46
C GLY A 92 -0.23 -20.59 -3.18
N ALA A 93 0.46 -20.47 -2.06
CA ALA A 93 1.21 -19.27 -1.73
C ALA A 93 2.38 -19.07 -2.70
N PHE A 94 2.61 -17.83 -3.05
CA PHE A 94 3.84 -17.37 -3.70
C PHE A 94 4.17 -15.95 -3.27
N VAL A 95 5.40 -15.56 -3.52
CA VAL A 95 5.88 -14.21 -3.23
C VAL A 95 6.19 -13.50 -4.53
N THR A 96 5.69 -12.26 -4.70
CA THR A 96 6.18 -11.36 -5.74
C THR A 96 7.17 -10.37 -5.15
N VAL A 97 8.22 -10.10 -5.90
CA VAL A 97 9.27 -9.15 -5.55
C VAL A 97 9.41 -8.16 -6.70
N SER A 98 9.31 -6.88 -6.41
CA SER A 98 9.26 -5.84 -7.43
C SER A 98 10.18 -4.66 -7.09
N ASN A 99 10.68 -3.99 -8.13
CA ASN A 99 11.30 -2.67 -8.03
C ASN A 99 10.27 -1.64 -7.54
N HIS A 100 10.76 -0.51 -7.02
CA HIS A 100 9.90 0.54 -6.47
C HIS A 100 10.28 1.92 -7.01
N HIS A 101 10.06 2.13 -8.30
CA HIS A 101 10.49 3.34 -8.99
C HIS A 101 9.46 4.46 -8.91
N PHE A 102 8.16 4.14 -9.01
CA PHE A 102 7.06 5.10 -9.17
C PHE A 102 6.14 5.17 -7.95
N GLY A 103 6.55 4.61 -6.82
CA GLY A 103 5.81 4.71 -5.57
C GLY A 103 4.46 4.00 -5.60
N ALA A 104 3.38 4.72 -5.29
CA ALA A 104 2.04 4.14 -5.21
C ALA A 104 1.63 3.43 -6.51
N LEU A 105 2.06 3.94 -7.66
CA LEU A 105 1.72 3.38 -8.97
C LEU A 105 2.24 1.94 -9.13
N ASP A 106 3.42 1.63 -8.62
CA ASP A 106 3.96 0.26 -8.67
C ASP A 106 3.04 -0.72 -7.93
N GLY A 107 2.56 -0.32 -6.75
CA GLY A 107 1.61 -1.10 -5.95
C GLY A 107 0.26 -1.26 -6.65
N ILE A 108 -0.25 -0.21 -7.26
CA ILE A 108 -1.51 -0.21 -8.04
C ILE A 108 -1.39 -1.18 -9.20
N ILE A 109 -0.32 -1.09 -10.00
CA ILE A 109 -0.08 -1.98 -11.13
C ILE A 109 0.02 -3.44 -10.65
N LEU A 110 0.80 -3.69 -9.61
CA LEU A 110 1.01 -5.05 -9.08
C LEU A 110 -0.31 -5.66 -8.59
N ILE A 111 -1.14 -4.90 -7.89
CA ILE A 111 -2.48 -5.34 -7.47
C ILE A 111 -3.38 -5.58 -8.68
N ASN A 112 -3.40 -4.68 -9.67
CA ASN A 112 -4.18 -4.88 -10.89
C ASN A 112 -3.81 -6.18 -11.62
N LEU A 113 -2.52 -6.49 -11.73
CA LEU A 113 -2.05 -7.67 -12.46
C LEU A 113 -2.31 -8.99 -11.70
N ILE A 114 -2.02 -8.99 -10.40
CA ILE A 114 -2.05 -10.24 -9.62
C ILE A 114 -3.42 -10.43 -8.96
N ALA A 115 -3.97 -9.41 -8.29
CA ALA A 115 -5.21 -9.59 -7.55
C ALA A 115 -6.45 -9.73 -8.45
N SER A 116 -6.39 -9.33 -9.71
CA SER A 116 -7.43 -9.65 -10.70
C SER A 116 -7.57 -11.16 -10.97
N ARG A 117 -6.53 -11.94 -10.68
CA ARG A 117 -6.49 -13.42 -10.84
C ARG A 117 -6.49 -14.16 -9.50
N ARG A 118 -5.89 -13.55 -8.50
CA ARG A 118 -5.77 -14.04 -7.12
C ARG A 118 -6.26 -12.94 -6.18
N PRO A 119 -7.59 -12.79 -5.97
CA PRO A 119 -8.19 -11.68 -5.21
C PRO A 119 -7.68 -11.54 -3.78
N GLU A 120 -7.22 -12.65 -3.19
CA GLU A 120 -6.60 -12.69 -1.86
C GLU A 120 -5.15 -12.16 -1.81
N TYR A 121 -4.56 -11.80 -2.96
CA TYR A 121 -3.23 -11.23 -3.03
C TYR A 121 -3.14 -9.91 -2.26
N LYS A 122 -2.11 -9.80 -1.41
CA LYS A 122 -1.84 -8.59 -0.65
C LYS A 122 -0.41 -8.11 -0.85
N VAL A 123 -0.23 -6.80 -0.83
CA VAL A 123 1.09 -6.15 -0.92
C VAL A 123 1.44 -5.53 0.43
N MET A 124 2.67 -5.77 0.89
CA MET A 124 3.21 -5.07 2.05
C MET A 124 3.48 -3.61 1.67
N VAL A 125 2.85 -2.69 2.39
CA VAL A 125 2.87 -1.25 2.09
C VAL A 125 3.10 -0.42 3.36
N ASN A 126 3.52 0.83 3.18
CA ASN A 126 3.57 1.76 4.29
C ASN A 126 2.16 2.03 4.83
N MET A 127 2.03 2.10 6.15
CA MET A 127 0.77 2.31 6.87
C MET A 127 -0.03 3.54 6.39
N PHE A 128 0.64 4.55 5.84
CA PHE A 128 -0.03 5.72 5.26
C PHE A 128 -0.96 5.37 4.10
N LEU A 129 -0.67 4.30 3.34
CA LEU A 129 -1.53 3.88 2.24
C LEU A 129 -2.88 3.33 2.70
N ASN A 130 -3.05 3.02 3.99
CA ASN A 130 -4.35 2.66 4.56
C ASN A 130 -5.39 3.79 4.52
N TYR A 131 -4.98 5.04 4.26
CA TYR A 131 -5.94 6.11 3.99
C TYR A 131 -6.72 5.86 2.68
N ILE A 132 -6.16 5.10 1.74
CA ILE A 132 -6.85 4.65 0.52
C ILE A 132 -7.69 3.42 0.88
N TRP A 133 -8.86 3.64 1.51
CA TRP A 133 -9.66 2.55 2.06
C TRP A 133 -10.07 1.50 1.01
N ALA A 134 -10.32 1.92 -0.24
CA ALA A 134 -10.71 1.01 -1.32
C ALA A 134 -9.60 0.00 -1.71
N MET A 135 -8.34 0.27 -1.35
CA MET A 135 -7.21 -0.64 -1.57
C MET A 135 -6.87 -1.51 -0.36
N ARG A 136 -7.45 -1.24 0.82
CA ARG A 136 -7.17 -2.00 2.06
C ARG A 136 -7.33 -3.52 1.94
N PRO A 137 -8.29 -4.05 1.17
CA PRO A 137 -8.40 -5.50 1.01
C PRO A 137 -7.10 -6.16 0.51
N ASN A 138 -6.31 -5.42 -0.27
CA ASN A 138 -5.06 -5.89 -0.87
C ASN A 138 -3.79 -5.32 -0.19
N PHE A 139 -3.90 -4.72 0.98
CA PHE A 139 -2.76 -4.17 1.74
C PHE A 139 -2.44 -4.97 3.00
N ILE A 140 -1.15 -5.03 3.31
CA ILE A 140 -0.61 -5.36 4.63
C ILE A 140 0.21 -4.15 5.08
N ALA A 141 -0.29 -3.42 6.06
CA ALA A 141 0.33 -2.19 6.52
C ALA A 141 1.50 -2.45 7.46
N VAL A 142 2.62 -1.78 7.21
CA VAL A 142 3.80 -1.73 8.07
C VAL A 142 4.30 -0.29 8.21
N ASP A 143 5.06 0.02 9.25
CA ASP A 143 5.83 1.25 9.29
C ASP A 143 7.18 1.02 8.60
N ALA A 144 7.33 1.60 7.41
CA ALA A 144 8.56 1.47 6.61
C ALA A 144 9.71 2.35 7.16
N MET A 145 9.41 3.31 8.03
CA MET A 145 10.43 4.12 8.69
C MET A 145 10.84 3.43 9.98
N ALA A 146 12.12 3.02 10.06
CA ALA A 146 12.71 2.48 11.28
C ALA A 146 12.57 3.51 12.41
N SER A 147 11.51 3.37 13.20
CA SER A 147 11.15 4.27 14.28
C SER A 147 11.26 3.52 15.60
N ASP A 148 11.78 4.20 16.61
CA ASP A 148 11.80 3.66 17.98
C ASP A 148 10.44 3.80 18.68
N ASP A 149 9.45 4.43 18.03
CA ASP A 149 8.09 4.54 18.55
C ASP A 149 7.47 3.15 18.75
N PRO A 150 7.08 2.78 19.99
CA PRO A 150 6.47 1.49 20.29
C PRO A 150 5.20 1.20 19.48
N LYS A 151 4.39 2.23 19.18
CA LYS A 151 3.15 2.08 18.39
C LYS A 151 3.46 1.68 16.96
N LYS A 152 4.46 2.30 16.36
CA LYS A 152 4.90 2.00 14.99
C LYS A 152 5.55 0.62 14.90
N LYS A 153 6.36 0.24 15.91
CA LYS A 153 6.89 -1.12 16.04
C LYS A 153 5.76 -2.16 16.14
N ALA A 154 4.71 -1.88 16.90
CA ALA A 154 3.55 -2.77 17.02
C ALA A 154 2.82 -2.96 15.67
N VAL A 155 2.64 -1.89 14.90
CA VAL A 155 2.05 -1.96 13.54
C VAL A 155 2.90 -2.83 12.62
N SER A 156 4.22 -2.63 12.61
CA SER A 156 5.13 -3.44 11.78
C SER A 156 5.11 -4.91 12.18
N MET A 157 5.09 -5.20 13.48
CA MET A 157 5.00 -6.58 13.97
C MET A 157 3.65 -7.24 13.61
N ALA A 158 2.54 -6.49 13.66
CA ALA A 158 1.24 -6.96 13.22
C ALA A 158 1.24 -7.28 11.73
N GLY A 159 1.79 -6.39 10.90
CA GLY A 159 1.94 -6.61 9.47
C GLY A 159 2.79 -7.85 9.13
N ILE A 160 3.93 -8.04 9.80
CA ILE A 160 4.77 -9.24 9.61
C ILE A 160 3.99 -10.52 9.98
N ARG A 161 3.25 -10.51 11.08
CA ARG A 161 2.40 -11.65 11.47
C ARG A 161 1.33 -11.93 10.42
N GLU A 162 0.73 -10.89 9.85
CA GLU A 162 -0.26 -11.01 8.80
C GLU A 162 0.34 -11.62 7.52
N VAL A 163 1.55 -11.22 7.13
CA VAL A 163 2.31 -11.83 6.02
C VAL A 163 2.45 -13.33 6.25
N ILE A 164 2.99 -13.73 7.41
CA ILE A 164 3.22 -15.15 7.75
C ILE A 164 1.90 -15.92 7.73
N LYS A 165 0.83 -15.33 8.29
CA LYS A 165 -0.50 -15.94 8.30
C LYS A 165 -1.04 -16.16 6.88
N ASN A 166 -0.91 -15.15 6.01
CA ASN A 166 -1.38 -15.26 4.61
C ASN A 166 -0.62 -16.34 3.85
N VAL A 167 0.71 -16.35 3.92
CA VAL A 167 1.53 -17.35 3.23
C VAL A 167 1.22 -18.77 3.72
N ARG A 168 1.10 -18.98 5.05
CA ARG A 168 0.71 -20.28 5.62
C ARG A 168 -0.70 -20.72 5.21
N ALA A 169 -1.58 -19.78 4.91
CA ALA A 169 -2.92 -20.03 4.41
C ALA A 169 -2.98 -20.25 2.87
N GLY A 170 -1.83 -20.37 2.19
CA GLY A 170 -1.76 -20.55 0.75
C GLY A 170 -2.01 -19.27 -0.06
N LYS A 171 -1.99 -18.08 0.57
CA LYS A 171 -2.28 -16.81 -0.07
C LYS A 171 -1.00 -16.10 -0.52
N PRO A 172 -0.98 -15.51 -1.73
CA PRO A 172 0.19 -14.82 -2.23
C PRO A 172 0.39 -13.43 -1.60
N VAL A 173 1.67 -13.02 -1.46
CA VAL A 173 2.05 -11.72 -0.88
C VAL A 173 3.12 -11.04 -1.73
N GLY A 174 3.00 -9.72 -1.90
CA GLY A 174 3.93 -8.89 -2.64
C GLY A 174 4.81 -8.02 -1.77
N PHE A 175 6.05 -7.82 -2.23
CA PHE A 175 7.05 -7.00 -1.56
C PHE A 175 7.72 -6.04 -2.52
N PHE A 176 8.04 -4.86 -1.99
CA PHE A 176 8.98 -3.91 -2.56
C PHE A 176 10.21 -3.85 -1.63
N PRO A 177 11.23 -4.72 -1.82
CA PRO A 177 12.29 -4.88 -0.83
C PRO A 177 13.15 -3.64 -0.61
N ALA A 178 13.16 -2.71 -1.56
CA ALA A 178 13.82 -1.42 -1.41
C ALA A 178 13.21 -0.57 -0.27
N GLY A 179 11.94 -0.82 0.10
CA GLY A 179 11.23 -0.17 1.21
C GLY A 179 10.96 1.31 1.02
N ALA A 180 11.45 1.91 -0.07
CA ALA A 180 11.21 3.30 -0.43
C ALA A 180 11.40 3.51 -1.93
N VAL A 181 10.75 4.55 -2.44
CA VAL A 181 10.77 4.93 -3.86
C VAL A 181 12.19 5.17 -4.36
N GLY A 182 12.45 4.76 -5.60
CA GLY A 182 13.72 4.97 -6.30
C GLY A 182 14.16 6.44 -6.31
N LYS A 183 15.41 6.67 -6.60
CA LYS A 183 15.99 8.03 -6.69
C LYS A 183 16.32 8.36 -8.14
N VAL A 184 16.04 9.59 -8.53
CA VAL A 184 16.58 10.14 -9.78
C VAL A 184 18.00 10.64 -9.49
N ASN A 185 18.98 10.13 -10.25
CA ASN A 185 20.34 10.62 -10.14
C ASN A 185 20.52 11.97 -10.88
N TRP A 186 21.67 12.61 -10.72
CA TRP A 186 21.96 13.90 -11.33
C TRP A 186 21.99 13.87 -12.89
N HIS A 187 22.09 12.70 -13.50
CA HIS A 187 21.93 12.49 -14.96
C HIS A 187 20.47 12.28 -15.39
N GLY A 188 19.49 12.45 -14.50
CA GLY A 188 18.08 12.19 -14.80
C GLY A 188 17.69 10.72 -14.89
N ARG A 189 18.59 9.78 -14.54
CA ARG A 189 18.28 8.35 -14.55
C ARG A 189 17.66 7.90 -13.24
N LEU A 190 16.53 7.22 -13.34
CA LEU A 190 15.86 6.60 -12.22
C LEU A 190 16.64 5.34 -11.79
N LYS A 191 16.95 5.24 -10.49
CA LYS A 191 17.65 4.10 -9.90
C LYS A 191 16.86 3.62 -8.68
N ASP A 192 16.62 2.32 -8.61
CA ASP A 192 16.04 1.71 -7.41
C ASP A 192 17.01 1.82 -6.23
N ARG A 193 16.48 1.76 -5.02
CA ARG A 193 17.29 1.68 -3.81
C ARG A 193 17.79 0.26 -3.60
N GLU A 194 18.84 0.12 -2.81
CA GLU A 194 19.29 -1.19 -2.35
C GLU A 194 18.18 -1.88 -1.56
N TRP A 195 18.04 -3.16 -1.78
CA TRP A 195 17.05 -3.98 -1.08
C TRP A 195 17.46 -4.14 0.39
N GLN A 196 16.48 -3.97 1.27
CA GLN A 196 16.70 -4.06 2.71
C GLN A 196 16.94 -5.51 3.13
N PRO A 197 18.08 -5.81 3.81
CA PRO A 197 18.40 -7.18 4.25
C PRO A 197 17.32 -7.80 5.12
N THR A 198 16.63 -6.99 5.94
CA THR A 198 15.54 -7.45 6.82
C THR A 198 14.33 -7.96 6.04
N VAL A 199 14.01 -7.33 4.90
CA VAL A 199 12.91 -7.76 4.03
C VAL A 199 13.30 -9.04 3.31
N ILE A 200 14.54 -9.15 2.83
CA ILE A 200 15.05 -10.37 2.19
C ILE A 200 15.03 -11.55 3.17
N GLN A 201 15.52 -11.35 4.40
CA GLN A 201 15.46 -12.38 5.45
C GLN A 201 14.04 -12.81 5.79
N LEU A 202 13.07 -11.87 5.77
CA LEU A 202 11.66 -12.22 5.95
C LEU A 202 11.19 -13.13 4.82
N ILE A 203 11.45 -12.76 3.56
CA ILE A 203 11.05 -13.54 2.38
C ILE A 203 11.66 -14.95 2.42
N GLU A 204 12.93 -15.07 2.77
CA GLU A 204 13.61 -16.37 2.90
C GLU A 204 12.98 -17.27 3.96
N LYS A 205 12.46 -16.70 5.05
CA LYS A 205 11.77 -17.45 6.12
C LYS A 205 10.33 -17.85 5.77
N LEU A 206 9.79 -17.39 4.65
CA LEU A 206 8.45 -17.73 4.17
C LEU A 206 8.43 -19.02 3.31
N LYS A 207 9.60 -19.60 3.04
CA LYS A 207 9.75 -20.84 2.28
C LYS A 207 9.17 -22.05 3.00
#